data_c0f745b0d0e83853aefb61309fc890e5
#
_entry.id   c0f745b0d0e83853aefb61309fc890e5
#
_cell.length_a   1.000
_cell.length_b   1.000
_cell.length_c   1.000
_cell.angle_alpha   90.00
_cell.angle_beta   90.00
_cell.angle_gamma   90.00
#
_symmetry.space_group_name_H-M   'P 1'
#
loop_
_entity.id
_entity.type
_entity.pdbx_description
1 polymer ?
#
loop_
_entity_poly.entity_id
_entity_poly.type
_entity_poly.pdbx_seq_one_letter_code
_entity_poly.pdbx_strand_id
1 'polypeptide(L)'
;MRCVFSGFGGLVPRLAEHQLGAFGATIAHDVKLRNGLLEPWMQNCHFADGVEGTHSFGLFGCCAVPWQDYVHVALMPPDWKRHYIAGREGNGLEAIELACECRPSYYAGGVPAPLTPPTASVTEECSREADARSYVYTYVNKWGEESAPSPASNVVRVNDGTTVIVSGLADPPEGYGITHIFLYRASTGFRPADGKLQKFDTAYLFVAALPVPVENNTFKDTLVGVYLGAALETQDDRFPPYMSGVLSIKDQIRLVGWHKNRIYMSENLQPYNWPARYDLTLDHTIIHMGELNQRLFVTTDSIPYIIDVSSCDDTRCTPVTSLETPLPDIGCNPVYGSVMTVHGLFYASPIGLILLQPNGEWIVVTAKWFGEEEWRKLHPDTIVMVYYEGYLMFATDKATFLLDINGEPYNNPKGTELVTLSDKPVGLATSNTGELILLQDDELVVWSKGATPREYIWRSRRITGGADATGPNDVIVTVRPQETRPVAGVSGPLWAPATVMLNGAGHVRLETSHGRLALNRTMGVYEPVRCQRVGRHPWYILTLTSRNTIESVEIGTSVFTVHGGQ
;
A
#
# COMPACT_ATOMS: atom_id res chain seq x y z
N MET A 1 -39.75 32.50 -5.60
CA MET A 1 -38.70 31.56 -5.08
C MET A 1 -37.49 31.73 -5.97
N ARG A 2 -36.34 31.98 -5.40
CA ARG A 2 -35.06 31.88 -6.12
C ARG A 2 -34.15 30.99 -5.28
N CYS A 3 -33.62 29.92 -5.85
CA CYS A 3 -32.64 29.06 -5.25
C CYS A 3 -31.45 28.93 -6.19
N VAL A 4 -30.25 29.19 -5.69
CA VAL A 4 -29.03 29.14 -6.47
C VAL A 4 -28.11 28.14 -5.82
N PHE A 5 -27.67 27.14 -6.58
CA PHE A 5 -26.57 26.25 -6.23
C PHE A 5 -25.33 26.76 -6.96
N SER A 6 -24.47 27.44 -6.21
CA SER A 6 -23.15 27.89 -6.69
C SER A 6 -22.01 27.03 -6.12
N GLY A 7 -22.34 25.95 -5.44
CA GLY A 7 -21.45 24.94 -4.91
C GLY A 7 -22.24 23.66 -4.68
N PHE A 8 -21.54 22.54 -4.80
CA PHE A 8 -22.12 21.21 -4.67
C PHE A 8 -21.33 20.43 -3.63
N GLY A 9 -22.04 19.79 -2.69
CA GLY A 9 -21.46 18.98 -1.64
C GLY A 9 -21.76 17.49 -1.82
N GLY A 10 -21.06 16.68 -1.05
CA GLY A 10 -21.18 15.24 -1.08
C GLY A 10 -22.28 14.68 -0.20
N LEU A 11 -22.21 13.38 -0.01
CA LEU A 11 -23.15 12.59 0.78
C LEU A 11 -22.94 12.79 2.28
N VAL A 12 -24.02 12.75 3.02
CA VAL A 12 -23.99 12.56 4.48
C VAL A 12 -25.09 11.55 4.84
N PRO A 13 -24.86 10.24 4.62
CA PRO A 13 -25.88 9.20 4.76
C PRO A 13 -26.56 9.15 6.13
N ARG A 14 -25.85 9.51 7.17
CA ARG A 14 -26.35 9.57 8.54
C ARG A 14 -27.49 10.58 8.75
N LEU A 15 -27.57 11.62 7.89
CA LEU A 15 -28.55 12.69 8.03
C LEU A 15 -29.76 12.45 7.12
N ALA A 16 -30.94 12.75 7.63
CA ALA A 16 -32.15 12.77 6.81
C ALA A 16 -32.10 13.93 5.79
N GLU A 17 -32.77 13.80 4.66
CA GLU A 17 -32.74 14.75 3.54
C GLU A 17 -32.99 16.22 3.94
N HIS A 18 -33.82 16.46 4.96
CA HIS A 18 -34.16 17.78 5.45
C HIS A 18 -33.12 18.38 6.43
N GLN A 19 -32.21 17.56 6.96
CA GLN A 19 -31.14 17.95 7.88
C GLN A 19 -29.83 18.30 7.15
N LEU A 20 -29.74 17.96 5.85
CA LEU A 20 -28.56 18.24 5.04
C LEU A 20 -28.32 19.76 4.91
N GLY A 21 -27.05 20.16 4.90
CA GLY A 21 -26.63 21.54 4.63
C GLY A 21 -27.06 22.03 3.24
N ALA A 22 -26.94 23.33 2.98
CA ALA A 22 -27.44 23.98 1.77
C ALA A 22 -26.97 23.31 0.47
N PHE A 23 -25.76 22.77 0.44
CA PHE A 23 -25.12 22.13 -0.73
C PHE A 23 -25.06 20.62 -0.64
N GLY A 24 -25.56 20.02 0.45
CA GLY A 24 -25.50 18.57 0.68
C GLY A 24 -26.33 17.78 -0.34
N ALA A 25 -25.84 16.60 -0.69
CA ALA A 25 -26.45 15.67 -1.63
C ALA A 25 -27.10 14.47 -0.92
N THR A 26 -28.20 13.98 -1.47
CA THR A 26 -28.78 12.67 -1.14
C THR A 26 -28.23 11.56 -2.05
N ILE A 27 -27.77 11.91 -3.24
CA ILE A 27 -27.00 11.06 -4.15
C ILE A 27 -25.86 11.90 -4.71
N ALA A 28 -24.63 11.39 -4.63
CA ALA A 28 -23.44 11.88 -5.31
C ALA A 28 -22.66 10.66 -5.79
N HIS A 29 -22.84 10.33 -7.06
CA HIS A 29 -22.32 9.09 -7.64
C HIS A 29 -21.48 9.40 -8.86
N ASP A 30 -20.27 8.84 -8.94
CA ASP A 30 -19.28 9.07 -10.02
C ASP A 30 -18.97 10.54 -10.31
N VAL A 31 -19.09 11.41 -9.31
CA VAL A 31 -18.90 12.86 -9.42
C VAL A 31 -17.67 13.34 -8.63
N LYS A 32 -16.93 14.28 -9.20
CA LYS A 32 -15.82 14.98 -8.54
C LYS A 32 -16.31 16.34 -8.05
N LEU A 33 -16.10 16.62 -6.74
CA LEU A 33 -16.66 17.79 -6.03
C LEU A 33 -15.60 18.77 -5.50
N ARG A 34 -14.30 18.43 -5.62
CA ARG A 34 -13.20 19.17 -4.97
C ARG A 34 -13.22 20.69 -5.18
N ASN A 35 -13.65 21.14 -6.34
CA ASN A 35 -13.70 22.57 -6.68
C ASN A 35 -15.06 23.21 -6.41
N GLY A 36 -15.98 22.52 -5.75
CA GLY A 36 -17.37 22.97 -5.57
C GLY A 36 -18.22 22.88 -6.84
N LEU A 37 -17.69 22.29 -7.90
CA LEU A 37 -18.36 22.03 -9.19
C LEU A 37 -18.78 20.56 -9.24
N LEU A 38 -19.69 20.22 -10.17
CA LEU A 38 -19.93 18.85 -10.56
C LEU A 38 -19.06 18.51 -11.76
N GLU A 39 -18.02 17.74 -11.56
CA GLU A 39 -17.11 17.33 -12.64
C GLU A 39 -17.18 15.80 -12.83
N PRO A 40 -17.17 15.30 -14.08
CA PRO A 40 -17.12 13.87 -14.33
C PRO A 40 -15.72 13.31 -14.05
N TRP A 41 -15.64 12.08 -13.56
CA TRP A 41 -14.45 11.26 -13.68
C TRP A 41 -14.36 10.70 -15.10
N MET A 42 -13.16 10.32 -15.54
CA MET A 42 -12.99 9.65 -16.83
C MET A 42 -13.29 8.15 -16.68
N GLN A 43 -13.56 7.46 -17.78
CA GLN A 43 -13.62 6.00 -17.79
C GLN A 43 -12.26 5.40 -17.39
N ASN A 44 -12.26 4.14 -16.99
CA ASN A 44 -11.01 3.41 -16.75
C ASN A 44 -10.33 3.05 -18.08
N CYS A 45 -9.04 2.82 -18.02
CA CYS A 45 -8.24 2.32 -19.13
C CYS A 45 -7.67 0.96 -18.75
N HIS A 46 -7.68 -0.01 -19.66
CA HIS A 46 -7.06 -1.31 -19.45
C HIS A 46 -5.56 -1.17 -19.15
N PHE A 47 -5.07 -1.91 -18.17
CA PHE A 47 -3.66 -1.96 -17.80
C PHE A 47 -3.05 -3.34 -18.07
N ALA A 48 -3.66 -4.40 -17.55
CA ALA A 48 -3.22 -5.78 -17.73
C ALA A 48 -4.36 -6.75 -17.40
N ASP A 49 -4.28 -7.95 -17.95
CA ASP A 49 -5.18 -9.04 -17.59
C ASP A 49 -4.77 -9.63 -16.23
N GLY A 50 -5.75 -9.92 -15.38
CA GLY A 50 -5.59 -10.71 -14.17
C GLY A 50 -5.74 -12.20 -14.45
N VAL A 51 -5.74 -12.97 -13.39
CA VAL A 51 -6.05 -14.41 -13.40
C VAL A 51 -7.35 -14.62 -12.63
N GLU A 52 -8.19 -15.55 -13.05
CA GLU A 52 -9.43 -15.87 -12.36
C GLU A 52 -9.19 -16.13 -10.85
N GLY A 53 -9.95 -15.44 -10.01
CA GLY A 53 -9.78 -15.52 -8.55
C GLY A 53 -8.59 -14.73 -7.99
N THR A 54 -8.10 -13.73 -8.72
CA THR A 54 -7.07 -12.81 -8.20
C THR A 54 -7.62 -11.98 -7.03
N HIS A 55 -6.93 -12.03 -5.88
CA HIS A 55 -7.27 -11.23 -4.70
C HIS A 55 -6.30 -10.09 -4.42
N SER A 56 -5.07 -10.20 -4.88
CA SER A 56 -4.05 -9.16 -4.72
C SER A 56 -3.13 -9.07 -5.92
N PHE A 57 -2.40 -7.97 -6.04
CA PHE A 57 -1.39 -7.79 -7.07
C PHE A 57 -0.25 -6.90 -6.58
N GLY A 58 0.93 -7.11 -7.13
CA GLY A 58 2.10 -6.25 -6.91
C GLY A 58 2.46 -5.47 -8.16
N LEU A 59 2.88 -4.22 -7.98
CA LEU A 59 3.35 -3.35 -9.04
C LEU A 59 4.88 -3.21 -8.98
N PHE A 60 5.56 -3.58 -10.06
CA PHE A 60 7.00 -3.59 -10.17
C PHE A 60 7.42 -2.83 -11.44
N GLY A 61 7.60 -1.52 -11.30
CA GLY A 61 7.79 -0.65 -12.45
C GLY A 61 6.55 -0.59 -13.33
N CYS A 62 6.67 -1.04 -14.57
CA CYS A 62 5.56 -1.14 -15.53
C CYS A 62 4.84 -2.51 -15.49
N CYS A 63 5.29 -3.43 -14.64
CA CYS A 63 4.74 -4.78 -14.56
C CYS A 63 3.78 -4.90 -13.39
N ALA A 64 2.66 -5.62 -13.61
CA ALA A 64 1.78 -6.09 -12.57
C ALA A 64 1.88 -7.61 -12.46
N VAL A 65 1.94 -8.11 -11.24
CA VAL A 65 1.92 -9.54 -10.95
C VAL A 65 0.70 -9.85 -10.09
N PRO A 66 -0.31 -10.55 -10.61
CA PRO A 66 -1.50 -10.93 -9.86
C PRO A 66 -1.27 -12.20 -9.04
N TRP A 67 -1.95 -12.29 -7.87
CA TRP A 67 -1.95 -13.46 -6.99
C TRP A 67 -3.36 -13.79 -6.51
N GLN A 68 -3.63 -15.07 -6.29
CA GLN A 68 -4.86 -15.56 -5.66
C GLN A 68 -4.83 -15.43 -4.14
N ASP A 69 -3.65 -15.26 -3.55
CA ASP A 69 -3.46 -15.00 -2.13
C ASP A 69 -3.35 -13.51 -1.83
N TYR A 70 -3.42 -13.19 -0.56
CA TYR A 70 -3.13 -11.85 -0.06
C TYR A 70 -1.64 -11.67 0.17
N VAL A 71 -0.95 -11.03 -0.76
CA VAL A 71 0.51 -10.89 -0.77
C VAL A 71 0.93 -9.49 -0.39
N HIS A 72 1.80 -9.38 0.61
CA HIS A 72 2.47 -8.14 0.98
C HIS A 72 3.77 -7.99 0.21
N VAL A 73 4.03 -6.80 -0.30
CA VAL A 73 5.19 -6.49 -1.14
C VAL A 73 6.09 -5.48 -0.46
N ALA A 74 7.34 -5.85 -0.23
CA ALA A 74 8.41 -4.96 0.18
C ALA A 74 9.27 -4.60 -1.05
N LEU A 75 9.07 -3.41 -1.59
CA LEU A 75 9.83 -2.91 -2.72
C LEU A 75 11.25 -2.53 -2.29
N MET A 76 12.23 -3.04 -3.02
CA MET A 76 13.65 -2.71 -2.85
C MET A 76 14.11 -1.69 -3.91
N PRO A 77 15.22 -0.98 -3.67
CA PRO A 77 15.79 -0.08 -4.66
C PRO A 77 16.06 -0.81 -6.00
N PRO A 78 15.94 -0.12 -7.15
CA PRO A 78 16.06 -0.76 -8.47
C PRO A 78 17.39 -1.48 -8.70
N ASP A 79 18.48 -1.00 -8.11
CA ASP A 79 19.83 -1.58 -8.25
C ASP A 79 19.93 -2.99 -7.63
N TRP A 80 19.01 -3.34 -6.73
CA TRP A 80 19.00 -4.64 -6.06
C TRP A 80 18.42 -5.75 -6.94
N LYS A 81 17.72 -5.42 -8.03
CA LYS A 81 17.15 -6.34 -9.04
C LYS A 81 16.21 -7.40 -8.49
N ARG A 82 15.75 -7.26 -7.25
CA ARG A 82 14.79 -8.13 -6.59
C ARG A 82 13.94 -7.35 -5.60
N HIS A 83 12.80 -7.91 -5.28
CA HIS A 83 11.91 -7.42 -4.22
C HIS A 83 11.57 -8.59 -3.30
N TYR A 84 10.93 -8.31 -2.16
CA TYR A 84 10.51 -9.35 -1.24
C TYR A 84 9.00 -9.36 -1.11
N ILE A 85 8.43 -10.56 -0.98
CA ILE A 85 7.00 -10.76 -0.79
C ILE A 85 6.75 -11.74 0.35
N ALA A 86 5.60 -11.61 1.01
CA ALA A 86 5.14 -12.55 2.03
C ALA A 86 3.62 -12.76 1.92
N GLY A 87 3.15 -13.94 2.32
CA GLY A 87 1.72 -14.30 2.30
C GLY A 87 1.30 -15.19 1.15
N ARG A 88 2.17 -15.48 0.17
CA ARG A 88 1.86 -16.37 -0.95
C ARG A 88 1.93 -17.84 -0.52
N GLU A 89 0.85 -18.62 -0.80
CA GLU A 89 0.77 -20.08 -0.57
C GLU A 89 1.14 -20.54 0.85
N GLY A 90 0.95 -19.66 1.87
CA GLY A 90 1.35 -19.98 3.25
C GLY A 90 2.86 -20.10 3.45
N ASN A 91 3.65 -19.80 2.43
CA ASN A 91 5.10 -19.76 2.49
C ASN A 91 5.57 -18.56 3.32
N GLY A 92 6.79 -18.59 3.78
CA GLY A 92 7.38 -17.46 4.51
C GLY A 92 7.68 -16.27 3.59
N LEU A 93 8.83 -15.66 3.81
CA LEU A 93 9.35 -14.63 2.91
C LEU A 93 9.86 -15.28 1.62
N GLU A 94 9.58 -14.63 0.48
CA GLU A 94 10.13 -15.00 -0.82
C GLU A 94 10.79 -13.78 -1.46
N ALA A 95 11.85 -14.01 -2.22
CA ALA A 95 12.40 -13.02 -3.13
C ALA A 95 11.75 -13.19 -4.50
N ILE A 96 11.33 -12.08 -5.10
CA ILE A 96 10.77 -12.04 -6.46
C ILE A 96 11.69 -11.25 -7.38
N GLU A 97 12.03 -11.83 -8.51
CA GLU A 97 12.77 -11.21 -9.61
C GLU A 97 11.90 -11.18 -10.86
N LEU A 98 11.88 -10.07 -11.56
CA LEU A 98 11.12 -9.92 -12.80
C LEU A 98 12.06 -9.95 -13.99
N ALA A 99 11.86 -10.93 -14.86
CA ALA A 99 12.50 -10.99 -16.16
C ALA A 99 11.83 -10.01 -17.15
N CYS A 100 12.42 -9.88 -18.34
CA CYS A 100 11.75 -9.27 -19.49
C CYS A 100 10.35 -9.89 -19.68
N GLU A 101 9.38 -9.11 -20.17
CA GLU A 101 7.97 -9.54 -20.35
C GLU A 101 7.19 -9.75 -19.04
N CYS A 102 7.61 -9.14 -17.92
CA CYS A 102 6.89 -9.17 -16.64
C CYS A 102 6.70 -10.59 -16.06
N ARG A 103 7.56 -11.54 -16.42
CA ARG A 103 7.50 -12.90 -15.87
C ARG A 103 8.22 -12.98 -14.53
N PRO A 104 7.50 -13.29 -13.43
CA PRO A 104 8.11 -13.43 -12.12
C PRO A 104 8.87 -14.74 -11.96
N SER A 105 10.02 -14.67 -11.32
CA SER A 105 10.75 -15.82 -10.77
C SER A 105 10.78 -15.71 -9.25
N TYR A 106 10.42 -16.77 -8.57
CA TYR A 106 10.32 -16.81 -7.12
C TYR A 106 11.46 -17.63 -6.53
N TYR A 107 12.03 -17.14 -5.44
CA TYR A 107 13.07 -17.79 -4.66
C TYR A 107 12.65 -17.75 -3.21
N ALA A 108 12.90 -18.82 -2.48
CA ALA A 108 12.68 -18.80 -1.03
C ALA A 108 13.52 -17.68 -0.39
N GLY A 109 12.91 -16.91 0.49
CA GLY A 109 13.58 -15.80 1.18
C GLY A 109 14.53 -16.29 2.24
N GLY A 110 15.61 -15.52 2.45
CA GLY A 110 16.72 -15.90 3.29
C GLY A 110 17.59 -16.99 2.65
N VAL A 111 18.74 -17.21 3.23
CA VAL A 111 19.63 -18.30 2.82
C VAL A 111 19.75 -19.27 3.99
N PRO A 112 19.31 -20.54 3.85
CA PRO A 112 19.34 -21.48 4.96
C PRO A 112 20.78 -21.80 5.36
N ALA A 113 21.04 -21.89 6.65
CA ALA A 113 22.36 -22.28 7.16
C ALA A 113 22.66 -23.75 6.83
N PRO A 114 23.93 -24.10 6.51
CA PRO A 114 24.33 -25.48 6.40
C PRO A 114 24.16 -26.21 7.74
N LEU A 115 23.59 -27.42 7.71
CA LEU A 115 23.25 -28.17 8.93
C LEU A 115 24.40 -29.08 9.42
N THR A 116 25.34 -29.42 8.54
CA THR A 116 26.43 -30.35 8.81
C THR A 116 27.75 -29.61 8.98
N PRO A 117 28.53 -29.93 10.04
CA PRO A 117 29.87 -29.36 10.17
C PRO A 117 30.80 -29.88 9.05
N PRO A 118 31.74 -29.08 8.57
CA PRO A 118 32.82 -29.59 7.74
C PRO A 118 33.81 -30.41 8.58
N THR A 119 34.62 -31.20 7.93
CA THR A 119 35.68 -31.98 8.59
C THR A 119 37.04 -31.47 8.14
N ALA A 120 37.88 -31.08 9.11
CA ALA A 120 39.26 -30.68 8.85
C ALA A 120 40.21 -31.84 9.09
N SER A 121 41.14 -32.08 8.14
CA SER A 121 42.15 -33.11 8.23
C SER A 121 43.51 -32.60 7.77
N VAL A 122 44.55 -33.14 8.35
CA VAL A 122 45.95 -32.83 8.01
C VAL A 122 46.71 -34.11 7.81
N THR A 123 47.76 -34.08 7.01
CA THR A 123 48.62 -35.26 6.74
C THR A 123 49.53 -35.57 7.92
N GLU A 124 49.93 -34.57 8.69
CA GLU A 124 50.77 -34.71 9.89
C GLU A 124 50.30 -33.71 10.94
N GLU A 125 49.98 -34.22 12.15
CA GLU A 125 49.66 -33.36 13.30
C GLU A 125 50.93 -32.77 13.89
N CYS A 126 50.88 -31.49 14.22
CA CYS A 126 52.00 -30.75 14.77
C CYS A 126 51.99 -30.67 16.32
N SER A 127 53.11 -30.21 16.87
CA SER A 127 53.35 -30.09 18.30
C SER A 127 52.34 -29.14 19.01
N ARG A 128 52.34 -29.16 20.37
CA ARG A 128 51.44 -28.34 21.21
C ARG A 128 51.51 -26.82 20.99
N GLU A 129 52.53 -26.32 20.33
CA GLU A 129 52.72 -24.91 20.06
C GLU A 129 52.17 -24.46 18.70
N ALA A 130 51.53 -25.37 17.95
CA ALA A 130 50.96 -25.13 16.64
C ALA A 130 49.65 -24.32 16.73
N ASP A 131 49.34 -23.61 15.66
CA ASP A 131 48.08 -22.91 15.48
C ASP A 131 46.91 -23.93 15.47
N ALA A 132 45.88 -23.67 16.30
CA ALA A 132 44.68 -24.48 16.31
C ALA A 132 43.65 -23.82 15.40
N ARG A 133 43.20 -24.56 14.37
CA ARG A 133 42.24 -24.09 13.36
C ARG A 133 40.95 -24.86 13.42
N SER A 134 39.82 -24.14 13.27
CA SER A 134 38.51 -24.71 13.01
C SER A 134 37.86 -23.95 11.85
N TYR A 135 36.94 -24.62 11.18
CA TYR A 135 36.29 -24.09 9.96
C TYR A 135 34.79 -24.12 10.11
N VAL A 136 34.15 -23.11 9.50
CA VAL A 136 32.74 -23.08 9.22
C VAL A 136 32.54 -22.65 7.77
N TYR A 137 31.38 -22.95 7.19
CA TYR A 137 31.04 -22.48 5.86
C TYR A 137 29.62 -21.95 5.84
N THR A 138 29.35 -21.04 4.89
CA THR A 138 28.06 -20.43 4.64
C THR A 138 27.64 -20.68 3.20
N TYR A 139 26.35 -20.58 2.91
CA TYR A 139 25.83 -20.52 1.55
C TYR A 139 25.63 -19.08 1.12
N VAL A 140 25.91 -18.78 -0.14
CA VAL A 140 25.74 -17.43 -0.71
C VAL A 140 24.97 -17.54 -2.00
N ASN A 141 23.89 -16.76 -2.10
CA ASN A 141 23.05 -16.74 -3.29
C ASN A 141 23.59 -15.79 -4.39
N LYS A 142 22.90 -15.76 -5.53
CA LYS A 142 23.29 -14.94 -6.70
C LYS A 142 23.27 -13.43 -6.46
N TRP A 143 22.65 -12.96 -5.39
CA TRP A 143 22.62 -11.55 -4.99
C TRP A 143 23.66 -11.19 -3.94
N GLY A 144 24.48 -12.15 -3.51
CA GLY A 144 25.49 -11.96 -2.47
C GLY A 144 24.93 -12.01 -1.06
N GLU A 145 23.72 -12.52 -0.86
CA GLU A 145 23.15 -12.75 0.46
C GLU A 145 23.74 -13.99 1.08
N GLU A 146 24.18 -13.88 2.32
CA GLU A 146 24.94 -14.90 3.03
C GLU A 146 24.13 -15.51 4.18
N SER A 147 24.19 -16.82 4.31
CA SER A 147 23.54 -17.56 5.40
C SER A 147 24.29 -17.42 6.73
N ALA A 148 23.63 -17.79 7.83
CA ALA A 148 24.33 -18.16 9.04
C ALA A 148 25.30 -19.33 8.77
N PRO A 149 26.38 -19.48 9.58
CA PRO A 149 27.37 -20.51 9.36
C PRO A 149 26.88 -21.92 9.74
N SER A 150 27.56 -22.91 9.18
CA SER A 150 27.48 -24.29 9.64
C SER A 150 27.93 -24.42 11.08
N PRO A 151 27.62 -25.55 11.76
CA PRO A 151 28.37 -25.95 12.98
C PRO A 151 29.87 -26.03 12.67
N ALA A 152 30.70 -25.71 13.67
CA ALA A 152 32.14 -25.72 13.54
C ALA A 152 32.71 -27.12 13.28
N SER A 153 33.78 -27.20 12.49
CA SER A 153 34.55 -28.43 12.30
C SER A 153 35.23 -28.91 13.59
N ASN A 154 35.78 -30.11 13.54
CA ASN A 154 36.81 -30.50 14.47
C ASN A 154 38.01 -29.54 14.41
N VAL A 155 38.75 -29.44 15.53
CA VAL A 155 39.94 -28.60 15.60
C VAL A 155 41.17 -29.43 15.16
N VAL A 156 41.97 -28.84 14.25
CA VAL A 156 43.27 -29.37 13.84
C VAL A 156 44.39 -28.46 14.30
N ARG A 157 45.54 -29.04 14.60
CA ARG A 157 46.75 -28.31 15.01
C ARG A 157 47.78 -28.34 13.90
N VAL A 158 48.19 -27.19 13.42
CA VAL A 158 49.05 -27.06 12.25
C VAL A 158 50.08 -25.95 12.42
N ASN A 159 51.21 -26.07 11.76
CA ASN A 159 52.10 -24.94 11.56
C ASN A 159 51.58 -24.04 10.44
N ASP A 160 51.91 -22.76 10.47
CA ASP A 160 51.49 -21.87 9.42
C ASP A 160 52.09 -22.27 8.05
N GLY A 161 51.24 -22.23 7.01
CA GLY A 161 51.59 -22.73 5.66
C GLY A 161 51.36 -24.25 5.45
N THR A 162 50.98 -25.03 6.50
CA THR A 162 50.56 -26.41 6.31
C THR A 162 49.19 -26.49 5.63
N THR A 163 49.07 -27.38 4.64
CA THR A 163 47.81 -27.63 3.95
C THR A 163 46.82 -28.35 4.86
N VAL A 164 45.64 -27.74 5.04
CA VAL A 164 44.47 -28.38 5.67
C VAL A 164 43.47 -28.78 4.61
N ILE A 165 43.04 -30.03 4.63
CA ILE A 165 41.97 -30.51 3.76
C ILE A 165 40.65 -30.36 4.55
N VAL A 166 39.78 -29.50 4.04
CA VAL A 166 38.41 -29.28 4.53
C VAL A 166 37.47 -30.07 3.64
N SER A 167 36.75 -31.03 4.20
CA SER A 167 35.83 -31.91 3.49
C SER A 167 34.43 -31.88 4.13
N GLY A 168 33.45 -32.47 3.43
CA GLY A 168 32.07 -32.50 3.93
C GLY A 168 31.32 -31.19 3.76
N LEU A 169 31.71 -30.38 2.76
CA LEU A 169 30.95 -29.20 2.32
C LEU A 169 29.68 -29.70 1.63
N ALA A 170 28.54 -29.57 2.32
CA ALA A 170 27.28 -30.09 1.81
C ALA A 170 26.79 -29.26 0.62
N ASP A 171 26.16 -29.93 -0.35
CA ASP A 171 25.48 -29.24 -1.43
C ASP A 171 24.32 -28.40 -0.90
N PRO A 172 24.13 -27.19 -1.41
CA PRO A 172 23.05 -26.33 -0.95
C PRO A 172 21.67 -26.83 -1.41
N PRO A 173 20.60 -26.51 -0.65
CA PRO A 173 19.25 -26.82 -1.07
C PRO A 173 18.83 -26.00 -2.29
N GLU A 174 17.94 -26.57 -3.10
CA GLU A 174 17.36 -25.90 -4.27
C GLU A 174 16.36 -24.80 -3.86
N GLY A 175 16.06 -23.90 -4.79
CA GLY A 175 15.02 -22.87 -4.62
C GLY A 175 15.49 -21.53 -4.01
N TYR A 176 16.74 -21.43 -3.53
CA TYR A 176 17.31 -20.24 -2.90
C TYR A 176 18.24 -19.44 -3.82
N GLY A 177 18.52 -19.94 -5.02
CA GLY A 177 19.45 -19.29 -5.94
C GLY A 177 20.90 -19.27 -5.49
N ILE A 178 21.31 -20.25 -4.67
CA ILE A 178 22.67 -20.37 -4.11
C ILE A 178 23.66 -20.66 -5.23
N THR A 179 24.77 -19.91 -5.26
CA THR A 179 25.82 -20.00 -6.28
C THR A 179 27.19 -20.27 -5.73
N HIS A 180 27.42 -19.96 -4.44
CA HIS A 180 28.72 -20.10 -3.79
C HIS A 180 28.59 -20.66 -2.37
N ILE A 181 29.66 -21.30 -1.94
CA ILE A 181 29.97 -21.59 -0.54
C ILE A 181 31.12 -20.68 -0.14
N PHE A 182 30.95 -19.91 0.95
CA PHE A 182 32.05 -19.18 1.56
C PHE A 182 32.61 -19.99 2.72
N LEU A 183 33.92 -20.16 2.74
CA LEU A 183 34.64 -20.89 3.77
C LEU A 183 35.34 -19.90 4.70
N TYR A 184 35.21 -20.13 5.98
CA TYR A 184 35.80 -19.31 7.04
C TYR A 184 36.62 -20.14 7.99
N ARG A 185 37.65 -19.52 8.58
CA ARG A 185 38.58 -20.14 9.51
C ARG A 185 38.74 -19.30 10.78
N ALA A 186 38.62 -19.92 11.93
CA ALA A 186 39.11 -19.41 13.21
C ALA A 186 40.48 -19.99 13.52
N SER A 187 41.36 -19.15 14.04
CA SER A 187 42.73 -19.53 14.41
C SER A 187 43.09 -19.01 15.80
N THR A 188 43.75 -19.79 16.62
CA THR A 188 44.11 -19.38 18.00
C THR A 188 45.31 -18.44 18.06
N GLY A 189 46.05 -18.31 16.99
CA GLY A 189 47.19 -17.44 16.88
C GLY A 189 48.39 -18.13 16.24
N PHE A 190 49.23 -17.33 15.69
CA PHE A 190 50.42 -17.66 14.95
C PHE A 190 51.63 -17.03 15.67
N ARG A 191 52.72 -17.74 15.81
CA ARG A 191 54.01 -17.19 16.23
C ARG A 191 54.89 -16.97 14.98
N PRO A 192 55.04 -15.71 14.52
CA PRO A 192 56.04 -15.43 13.51
C PRO A 192 57.46 -15.75 14.00
N ALA A 193 58.38 -15.84 13.06
CA ALA A 193 59.79 -16.15 13.37
C ALA A 193 60.46 -15.18 14.40
N ASP A 194 59.83 -14.04 14.70
CA ASP A 194 60.25 -13.09 15.73
C ASP A 194 59.80 -13.48 17.16
N GLY A 195 59.11 -14.59 17.33
CA GLY A 195 58.72 -15.18 18.63
C GLY A 195 57.55 -14.46 19.33
N LYS A 196 56.97 -13.42 18.77
CA LYS A 196 55.81 -12.72 19.33
C LYS A 196 54.52 -13.41 18.93
N LEU A 197 53.70 -13.84 19.90
CA LEU A 197 52.37 -14.41 19.66
C LEU A 197 51.46 -13.31 19.11
N GLN A 198 51.09 -13.35 17.82
CA GLN A 198 49.95 -12.62 17.31
C GLN A 198 48.70 -13.40 17.72
N LYS A 199 47.98 -12.90 18.71
CA LYS A 199 46.63 -13.39 19.02
C LYS A 199 45.69 -12.87 17.92
N PHE A 200 45.13 -13.79 17.18
CA PHE A 200 43.94 -13.48 16.38
C PHE A 200 42.73 -13.53 17.30
N ASP A 201 41.77 -12.65 17.06
CA ASP A 201 40.46 -12.72 17.68
C ASP A 201 39.83 -14.08 17.34
N THR A 202 38.94 -14.57 18.20
CA THR A 202 38.21 -15.84 18.00
C THR A 202 37.20 -15.78 16.86
N ALA A 203 37.26 -14.73 16.03
CA ALA A 203 36.39 -14.53 14.87
C ALA A 203 36.73 -15.51 13.74
N TYR A 204 35.73 -15.97 13.04
CA TYR A 204 35.87 -16.68 11.77
C TYR A 204 36.17 -15.69 10.64
N LEU A 205 37.35 -15.84 10.01
CA LEU A 205 37.84 -15.00 8.96
C LEU A 205 37.72 -15.71 7.60
N PHE A 206 37.38 -14.96 6.55
CA PHE A 206 37.17 -15.48 5.21
C PHE A 206 38.43 -16.13 4.62
N VAL A 207 38.25 -17.31 4.03
CA VAL A 207 39.29 -18.12 3.40
C VAL A 207 39.10 -18.16 1.89
N ALA A 208 37.93 -18.57 1.42
CA ALA A 208 37.69 -18.77 -0.01
C ALA A 208 36.19 -18.70 -0.37
N ALA A 209 35.91 -18.27 -1.60
CA ALA A 209 34.61 -18.41 -2.26
C ALA A 209 34.67 -19.60 -3.22
N LEU A 210 33.81 -20.59 -3.01
CA LEU A 210 33.79 -21.83 -3.79
C LEU A 210 32.50 -21.86 -4.63
N PRO A 211 32.57 -21.93 -5.97
CA PRO A 211 31.38 -22.06 -6.80
C PRO A 211 30.70 -23.42 -6.56
N VAL A 212 29.37 -23.43 -6.59
CA VAL A 212 28.58 -24.65 -6.44
C VAL A 212 28.32 -25.27 -7.81
N PRO A 213 28.45 -26.61 -7.98
CA PRO A 213 28.86 -27.62 -6.99
C PRO A 213 30.36 -27.60 -6.68
N VAL A 214 30.72 -27.84 -5.43
CA VAL A 214 32.13 -27.94 -5.03
C VAL A 214 32.69 -29.30 -5.43
N GLU A 215 33.82 -29.32 -6.12
CA GLU A 215 34.46 -30.55 -6.59
C GLU A 215 34.81 -31.48 -5.41
N ASN A 216 34.30 -32.72 -5.44
CA ASN A 216 34.42 -33.72 -4.37
C ASN A 216 34.02 -33.22 -2.97
N ASN A 217 33.26 -32.14 -2.84
CA ASN A 217 32.87 -31.52 -1.57
C ASN A 217 34.06 -31.22 -0.66
N THR A 218 35.21 -30.86 -1.25
CA THR A 218 36.47 -30.63 -0.54
C THR A 218 37.18 -29.37 -0.96
N PHE A 219 37.91 -28.76 -0.04
CA PHE A 219 38.78 -27.61 -0.31
C PHE A 219 40.13 -27.80 0.38
N LYS A 220 41.23 -27.36 -0.25
CA LYS A 220 42.57 -27.36 0.32
C LYS A 220 42.94 -25.96 0.76
N ASP A 221 42.96 -25.73 2.07
CA ASP A 221 43.40 -24.44 2.63
C ASP A 221 44.92 -24.43 2.82
N THR A 222 45.57 -23.61 2.03
CA THR A 222 47.02 -23.34 2.08
C THR A 222 47.31 -21.92 2.50
N LEU A 223 46.29 -21.12 2.91
CA LEU A 223 46.46 -19.70 3.22
C LEU A 223 47.23 -19.52 4.55
N VAL A 224 48.19 -18.60 4.47
CA VAL A 224 48.88 -18.07 5.66
C VAL A 224 47.95 -17.09 6.38
N GLY A 225 47.98 -17.04 7.69
CA GLY A 225 47.05 -16.28 8.52
C GLY A 225 46.92 -14.80 8.20
N VAL A 226 47.98 -14.18 7.68
CA VAL A 226 47.97 -12.74 7.29
C VAL A 226 47.17 -12.43 6.04
N TYR A 227 46.76 -13.44 5.25
CA TYR A 227 45.98 -13.28 4.03
C TYR A 227 44.50 -13.64 4.18
N LEU A 228 44.03 -13.87 5.42
CA LEU A 228 42.59 -14.08 5.68
C LEU A 228 41.82 -12.79 5.43
N GLY A 229 40.61 -12.94 4.91
CA GLY A 229 39.71 -11.82 4.59
C GLY A 229 38.90 -11.30 5.77
N ALA A 230 37.77 -10.71 5.47
CA ALA A 230 36.85 -10.12 6.46
C ALA A 230 36.30 -11.16 7.45
N ALA A 231 35.90 -10.71 8.62
CA ALA A 231 35.23 -11.55 9.60
C ALA A 231 33.81 -11.87 9.15
N LEU A 232 33.33 -13.04 9.54
CA LEU A 232 31.95 -13.47 9.30
C LEU A 232 30.97 -12.58 10.10
N GLU A 233 30.04 -11.94 9.40
CA GLU A 233 29.08 -11.01 9.98
C GLU A 233 27.76 -11.68 10.41
N THR A 234 27.38 -12.81 9.76
CA THR A 234 26.09 -13.50 9.97
C THR A 234 26.13 -14.58 11.07
N GLN A 235 27.05 -14.48 12.03
CA GLN A 235 27.39 -15.55 12.97
C GLN A 235 26.20 -16.00 13.86
N ASP A 236 25.33 -15.07 14.26
CA ASP A 236 24.23 -15.32 15.21
C ASP A 236 22.84 -15.24 14.55
N ASP A 237 22.76 -15.18 13.23
CA ASP A 237 21.54 -14.83 12.54
C ASP A 237 20.73 -16.06 12.14
N ARG A 238 19.44 -16.03 12.48
CA ARG A 238 18.47 -17.07 12.11
C ARG A 238 17.33 -16.47 11.32
N PHE A 239 17.19 -16.93 10.09
CA PHE A 239 16.06 -16.54 9.27
C PHE A 239 14.72 -16.97 9.91
N PRO A 240 13.73 -16.05 10.04
CA PRO A 240 12.42 -16.38 10.57
C PRO A 240 11.70 -17.41 9.70
N PRO A 241 11.20 -18.52 10.28
CA PRO A 241 10.64 -19.62 9.48
C PRO A 241 9.28 -19.30 8.84
N TYR A 242 8.57 -18.32 9.38
CA TYR A 242 7.24 -17.94 8.91
C TYR A 242 7.10 -16.42 8.90
N MET A 243 6.50 -15.86 7.81
CA MET A 243 6.12 -14.46 7.69
C MET A 243 4.76 -14.35 7.03
N SER A 244 3.80 -13.72 7.70
CA SER A 244 2.48 -13.44 7.15
C SER A 244 2.47 -12.16 6.33
N GLY A 245 3.40 -11.26 6.58
CA GLY A 245 3.53 -10.02 5.85
C GLY A 245 4.93 -9.43 6.00
N VAL A 246 5.27 -8.54 5.08
CA VAL A 246 6.56 -7.86 5.01
C VAL A 246 6.39 -6.44 4.51
N LEU A 247 7.21 -5.52 5.00
CA LEU A 247 7.37 -4.17 4.49
C LEU A 247 8.85 -3.75 4.48
N SER A 248 9.18 -2.72 3.72
CA SER A 248 10.53 -2.14 3.70
C SER A 248 10.55 -0.76 4.35
N ILE A 249 11.52 -0.52 5.24
CA ILE A 249 11.88 0.81 5.71
C ILE A 249 12.85 1.40 4.69
N LYS A 250 12.35 2.28 3.83
CA LYS A 250 13.05 2.74 2.62
C LYS A 250 14.37 3.43 2.92
N ASP A 251 14.40 4.28 3.94
CA ASP A 251 15.60 5.08 4.28
C ASP A 251 16.77 4.23 4.80
N GLN A 252 16.48 3.04 5.34
CA GLN A 252 17.45 2.14 5.93
C GLN A 252 17.72 0.90 5.07
N ILE A 253 16.97 0.69 3.98
CA ILE A 253 16.98 -0.55 3.20
C ILE A 253 16.86 -1.77 4.13
N ARG A 254 15.90 -1.72 5.01
CA ARG A 254 15.64 -2.70 6.05
C ARG A 254 14.28 -3.32 5.85
N LEU A 255 14.18 -4.62 6.04
CA LEU A 255 12.90 -5.33 6.03
C LEU A 255 12.35 -5.48 7.45
N VAL A 256 11.04 -5.37 7.54
CA VAL A 256 10.28 -5.72 8.73
C VAL A 256 9.22 -6.72 8.32
N GLY A 257 9.24 -7.88 8.94
CA GLY A 257 8.24 -8.93 8.73
C GLY A 257 7.47 -9.22 10.01
N TRP A 258 6.30 -9.83 9.87
CA TRP A 258 5.52 -10.25 11.03
C TRP A 258 4.83 -11.59 10.81
N HIS A 259 4.64 -12.30 11.91
CA HIS A 259 3.82 -13.50 11.96
C HIS A 259 3.10 -13.59 13.30
N LYS A 260 1.76 -13.71 13.27
CA LYS A 260 0.92 -13.65 14.48
C LYS A 260 1.20 -12.37 15.27
N ASN A 261 1.71 -12.48 16.48
CA ASN A 261 2.01 -11.37 17.38
C ASN A 261 3.52 -11.04 17.46
N ARG A 262 4.34 -11.57 16.56
CA ARG A 262 5.79 -11.34 16.53
C ARG A 262 6.17 -10.49 15.33
N ILE A 263 7.08 -9.56 15.58
CA ILE A 263 7.72 -8.71 14.58
C ILE A 263 9.18 -9.14 14.49
N TYR A 264 9.67 -9.26 13.28
CA TYR A 264 11.05 -9.54 12.94
C TYR A 264 11.61 -8.37 12.16
N MET A 265 12.88 -8.05 12.39
CA MET A 265 13.53 -6.94 11.67
C MET A 265 14.88 -7.40 11.16
N SER A 266 15.17 -7.08 9.89
CA SER A 266 16.50 -7.34 9.33
C SER A 266 17.52 -6.31 9.81
N GLU A 267 18.80 -6.58 9.62
CA GLU A 267 19.88 -5.62 9.79
C GLU A 267 19.79 -4.52 8.70
N ASN A 268 20.34 -3.35 8.97
CA ASN A 268 20.39 -2.25 8.00
C ASN A 268 21.25 -2.65 6.80
N LEU A 269 20.77 -2.37 5.58
CA LEU A 269 21.42 -2.72 4.31
C LEU A 269 21.60 -4.23 4.08
N GLN A 270 21.10 -5.08 5.00
CA GLN A 270 21.20 -6.54 4.92
C GLN A 270 19.82 -7.19 5.08
N PRO A 271 18.95 -7.13 4.08
CA PRO A 271 17.58 -7.65 4.17
C PRO A 271 17.52 -9.18 4.33
N TYR A 272 18.63 -9.87 4.20
CA TYR A 272 18.79 -11.30 4.39
C TYR A 272 19.22 -11.68 5.81
N ASN A 273 19.71 -10.74 6.58
CA ASN A 273 20.26 -10.93 7.92
C ASN A 273 19.24 -10.51 9.00
N TRP A 274 18.76 -11.46 9.79
CA TRP A 274 17.66 -11.29 10.76
C TRP A 274 18.10 -11.63 12.19
N PRO A 275 18.76 -10.69 12.89
CA PRO A 275 19.23 -10.93 14.26
C PRO A 275 18.07 -11.12 15.23
N ALA A 276 18.07 -12.21 15.99
CA ALA A 276 17.03 -12.52 16.97
C ALA A 276 16.88 -11.46 18.08
N ARG A 277 17.91 -10.61 18.30
CA ARG A 277 17.86 -9.49 19.24
C ARG A 277 16.88 -8.40 18.85
N TYR A 278 16.47 -8.35 17.58
CA TYR A 278 15.48 -7.37 17.07
C TYR A 278 14.05 -7.89 17.09
N ASP A 279 13.84 -9.14 17.49
CA ASP A 279 12.49 -9.71 17.58
C ASP A 279 11.68 -9.01 18.68
N LEU A 280 10.46 -8.58 18.31
CA LEU A 280 9.50 -8.03 19.24
C LEU A 280 8.28 -8.93 19.33
N THR A 281 7.70 -9.05 20.53
CA THR A 281 6.45 -9.78 20.73
C THR A 281 5.43 -8.83 21.33
N LEU A 282 4.27 -8.73 20.68
CA LEU A 282 3.13 -7.93 21.13
C LEU A 282 2.12 -8.81 21.89
N ASP A 283 1.22 -8.17 22.62
CA ASP A 283 0.15 -8.88 23.35
C ASP A 283 -0.97 -9.38 22.43
N HIS A 284 -1.11 -8.77 21.23
CA HIS A 284 -2.21 -8.98 20.31
C HIS A 284 -1.73 -9.44 18.93
N THR A 285 -2.62 -10.10 18.16
CA THR A 285 -2.31 -10.57 16.81
C THR A 285 -2.20 -9.41 15.84
N ILE A 286 -1.10 -9.34 15.11
CA ILE A 286 -0.84 -8.30 14.12
C ILE A 286 -1.68 -8.60 12.87
N ILE A 287 -2.42 -7.59 12.42
CA ILE A 287 -3.22 -7.66 11.19
C ILE A 287 -2.45 -7.01 10.04
N HIS A 288 -1.95 -5.78 10.24
CA HIS A 288 -1.20 -5.06 9.22
C HIS A 288 -0.18 -4.12 9.86
N MET A 289 0.81 -3.71 9.08
CA MET A 289 1.76 -2.67 9.48
C MET A 289 1.97 -1.65 8.36
N GLY A 290 2.20 -0.40 8.77
CA GLY A 290 2.62 0.68 7.89
C GLY A 290 3.84 1.39 8.47
N GLU A 291 4.63 2.05 7.62
CA GLU A 291 5.81 2.81 8.03
C GLU A 291 5.65 4.29 7.67
N LEU A 292 5.99 5.18 8.61
CA LEU A 292 6.08 6.61 8.37
C LEU A 292 7.17 7.22 9.27
N ASN A 293 8.16 7.84 8.66
CA ASN A 293 9.25 8.55 9.35
C ASN A 293 9.95 7.67 10.41
N GLN A 294 10.36 6.47 10.03
CA GLN A 294 11.03 5.49 10.89
C GLN A 294 10.20 5.06 12.11
N ARG A 295 8.89 5.15 12.00
CA ARG A 295 7.93 4.60 12.95
C ARG A 295 7.04 3.57 12.26
N LEU A 296 6.88 2.44 12.90
CA LEU A 296 5.92 1.42 12.49
C LEU A 296 4.59 1.68 13.19
N PHE A 297 3.55 1.72 12.42
CA PHE A 297 2.17 1.75 12.88
C PHE A 297 1.62 0.33 12.73
N VAL A 298 1.39 -0.33 13.84
CA VAL A 298 0.98 -1.73 13.86
C VAL A 298 -0.47 -1.84 14.25
N THR A 299 -1.32 -2.32 13.34
CA THR A 299 -2.70 -2.65 13.66
C THR A 299 -2.79 -4.09 14.12
N THR A 300 -3.59 -4.33 15.15
CA THR A 300 -3.83 -5.65 15.71
C THR A 300 -5.33 -5.96 15.74
N ASP A 301 -5.69 -7.14 16.15
CA ASP A 301 -7.07 -7.55 16.42
C ASP A 301 -7.67 -6.86 17.66
N SER A 302 -6.90 -6.01 18.36
CA SER A 302 -7.33 -5.27 19.53
C SER A 302 -6.74 -3.85 19.52
N ILE A 303 -5.69 -3.59 20.29
CA ILE A 303 -5.07 -2.26 20.44
C ILE A 303 -3.95 -2.09 19.42
N PRO A 304 -3.91 -0.98 18.66
CA PRO A 304 -2.78 -0.70 17.79
C PRO A 304 -1.54 -0.26 18.57
N TYR A 305 -0.36 -0.35 17.95
CA TYR A 305 0.92 0.05 18.52
C TYR A 305 1.66 1.00 17.58
N ILE A 306 2.46 1.88 18.16
CA ILE A 306 3.46 2.68 17.45
C ILE A 306 4.83 2.28 17.96
N ILE A 307 5.70 1.89 17.03
CA ILE A 307 7.05 1.39 17.35
C ILE A 307 8.06 2.30 16.68
N ASP A 308 8.93 2.90 17.47
CA ASP A 308 10.05 3.69 16.95
C ASP A 308 11.19 2.73 16.57
N VAL A 309 11.59 2.77 15.30
CA VAL A 309 12.63 1.90 14.72
C VAL A 309 13.81 2.71 14.18
N SER A 310 13.96 3.96 14.63
CA SER A 310 15.08 4.83 14.28
C SER A 310 16.44 4.28 14.75
N SER A 311 16.44 3.48 15.82
CA SER A 311 17.57 2.74 16.32
C SER A 311 17.23 1.27 16.49
N CYS A 312 18.11 0.39 16.00
CA CYS A 312 17.93 -1.05 16.13
C CYS A 312 18.06 -1.54 17.59
N ASP A 313 18.94 -0.87 18.36
CA ASP A 313 19.29 -1.27 19.72
C ASP A 313 18.35 -0.71 20.79
N ASP A 314 17.56 0.33 20.48
CA ASP A 314 16.60 0.96 21.39
C ASP A 314 15.23 1.12 20.73
N THR A 315 14.61 -0.01 20.42
CA THR A 315 13.27 -0.04 19.83
C THR A 315 12.22 0.20 20.91
N ARG A 316 11.47 1.30 20.80
CA ARG A 316 10.40 1.64 21.73
C ARG A 316 9.05 1.25 21.17
N CYS A 317 8.39 0.32 21.85
CA CYS A 317 7.02 -0.09 21.54
C CYS A 317 6.03 0.63 22.46
N THR A 318 5.15 1.44 21.88
CA THR A 318 4.15 2.20 22.61
C THR A 318 2.75 1.74 22.21
N PRO A 319 1.97 1.11 23.13
CA PRO A 319 0.57 0.81 22.85
C PRO A 319 -0.23 2.11 22.76
N VAL A 320 -1.17 2.15 21.82
CA VAL A 320 -2.11 3.27 21.69
C VAL A 320 -3.22 3.08 22.73
N THR A 321 -3.29 3.99 23.68
CA THR A 321 -4.29 3.95 24.74
C THR A 321 -5.34 5.03 24.53
N SER A 322 -6.57 4.78 24.98
CA SER A 322 -7.64 5.77 25.07
C SER A 322 -7.85 6.16 26.52
N LEU A 323 -8.24 7.43 26.77
CA LEU A 323 -8.70 7.89 28.06
C LEU A 323 -10.13 7.42 28.38
N GLU A 324 -10.83 6.86 27.41
CA GLU A 324 -12.18 6.33 27.57
C GLU A 324 -12.16 4.95 28.24
N THR A 325 -13.08 4.72 29.16
CA THR A 325 -13.26 3.44 29.84
C THR A 325 -14.75 3.05 29.82
N PRO A 326 -15.14 1.90 29.18
CA PRO A 326 -14.28 0.92 28.52
C PRO A 326 -13.65 1.46 27.23
N LEU A 327 -12.49 0.93 26.84
CA LEU A 327 -11.87 1.21 25.55
C LEU A 327 -12.83 0.84 24.41
N PRO A 328 -13.08 1.71 23.42
CA PRO A 328 -13.83 1.34 22.24
C PRO A 328 -13.11 0.25 21.45
N ASP A 329 -13.87 -0.52 20.68
CA ASP A 329 -13.31 -1.56 19.81
C ASP A 329 -12.62 -0.90 18.60
N ILE A 330 -11.32 -0.67 18.74
CA ILE A 330 -10.47 -0.06 17.72
C ILE A 330 -9.56 -1.06 17.02
N GLY A 331 -9.81 -2.36 17.19
CA GLY A 331 -9.10 -3.42 16.49
C GLY A 331 -9.30 -3.33 14.98
N CYS A 332 -8.31 -3.78 14.22
CA CYS A 332 -8.36 -3.85 12.77
C CYS A 332 -8.91 -5.22 12.33
N ASN A 333 -9.95 -5.23 11.51
CA ASN A 333 -10.55 -6.48 11.05
C ASN A 333 -9.91 -7.04 9.77
N PRO A 334 -9.82 -6.29 8.66
CA PRO A 334 -9.34 -6.85 7.39
C PRO A 334 -7.85 -6.63 7.15
N VAL A 335 -7.20 -7.57 6.47
CA VAL A 335 -5.77 -7.50 6.14
C VAL A 335 -5.44 -6.31 5.22
N TYR A 336 -6.30 -6.00 4.23
CA TYR A 336 -6.10 -4.86 3.31
C TYR A 336 -6.92 -3.63 3.65
N GLY A 337 -7.65 -3.66 4.75
CA GLY A 337 -8.43 -2.53 5.25
C GLY A 337 -7.58 -1.47 5.93
N SER A 338 -6.35 -1.26 5.50
CA SER A 338 -5.47 -0.23 6.04
C SER A 338 -4.58 0.38 4.97
N VAL A 339 -4.28 1.67 5.12
CA VAL A 339 -3.36 2.41 4.22
C VAL A 339 -2.60 3.48 4.99
N MET A 340 -1.28 3.52 4.78
CA MET A 340 -0.43 4.57 5.32
C MET A 340 -0.51 5.83 4.46
N THR A 341 -0.62 6.98 5.12
CA THR A 341 -0.66 8.31 4.49
C THR A 341 0.27 9.27 5.22
N VAL A 342 0.43 10.47 4.69
CA VAL A 342 1.17 11.56 5.37
C VAL A 342 0.51 12.00 6.68
N HIS A 343 -0.76 11.70 6.89
CA HIS A 343 -1.52 12.03 8.09
C HIS A 343 -1.43 10.95 9.19
N GLY A 344 -0.99 9.76 8.85
CA GLY A 344 -0.96 8.58 9.69
C GLY A 344 -1.56 7.36 9.00
N LEU A 345 -1.88 6.34 9.78
CA LEU A 345 -2.46 5.09 9.31
C LEU A 345 -4.00 5.15 9.35
N PHE A 346 -4.64 5.02 8.18
CA PHE A 346 -6.08 4.73 8.12
C PHE A 346 -6.29 3.23 8.15
N TYR A 347 -7.26 2.79 8.94
CA TYR A 347 -7.68 1.38 8.98
C TYR A 347 -9.14 1.21 9.34
N ALA A 348 -9.75 0.12 8.87
CA ALA A 348 -11.12 -0.23 9.18
C ALA A 348 -11.22 -0.91 10.54
N SER A 349 -12.18 -0.46 11.36
CA SER A 349 -12.52 -1.04 12.65
C SER A 349 -14.02 -1.31 12.75
N PRO A 350 -14.50 -2.05 13.76
CA PRO A 350 -15.93 -2.27 13.97
C PRO A 350 -16.76 -1.01 14.20
N ILE A 351 -16.15 0.06 14.69
CA ILE A 351 -16.84 1.34 14.99
C ILE A 351 -16.75 2.38 13.88
N GLY A 352 -15.91 2.16 12.87
CA GLY A 352 -15.69 3.09 11.76
C GLY A 352 -14.30 2.99 11.17
N LEU A 353 -14.02 3.89 10.25
CA LEU A 353 -12.68 4.07 9.71
C LEU A 353 -11.86 4.94 10.67
N ILE A 354 -10.78 4.41 11.19
CA ILE A 354 -9.91 5.09 12.14
C ILE A 354 -8.71 5.69 11.42
N LEU A 355 -8.34 6.91 11.78
CA LEU A 355 -7.03 7.50 11.52
C LEU A 355 -6.23 7.48 12.82
N LEU A 356 -5.13 6.70 12.82
CA LEU A 356 -4.12 6.72 13.86
C LEU A 356 -3.01 7.69 13.46
N GLN A 357 -2.87 8.77 14.23
CA GLN A 357 -1.92 9.84 13.97
C GLN A 357 -0.52 9.54 14.53
N PRO A 358 0.54 10.19 14.01
CA PRO A 358 1.90 9.99 14.49
C PRO A 358 2.15 10.33 15.97
N ASN A 359 1.29 11.16 16.57
CA ASN A 359 1.35 11.50 17.99
C ASN A 359 0.69 10.47 18.93
N GLY A 360 0.08 9.40 18.35
CA GLY A 360 -0.65 8.38 19.09
C GLY A 360 -2.12 8.68 19.33
N GLU A 361 -2.61 9.84 18.89
CA GLU A 361 -4.04 10.13 18.89
C GLU A 361 -4.75 9.39 17.78
N TRP A 362 -6.01 9.07 17.99
CA TRP A 362 -6.85 8.44 16.98
C TRP A 362 -8.23 9.07 16.90
N ILE A 363 -8.81 9.05 15.72
CA ILE A 363 -10.14 9.57 15.44
C ILE A 363 -10.93 8.62 14.54
N VAL A 364 -12.24 8.56 14.74
CA VAL A 364 -13.16 7.86 13.81
C VAL A 364 -13.53 8.82 12.69
N VAL A 365 -12.86 8.72 11.57
CA VAL A 365 -13.01 9.62 10.43
C VAL A 365 -14.43 9.56 9.85
N THR A 366 -15.02 8.39 9.78
CA THR A 366 -16.35 8.17 9.21
C THR A 366 -17.52 8.54 10.09
N ALA A 367 -17.30 8.94 11.36
CA ALA A 367 -18.37 9.26 12.32
C ALA A 367 -19.32 10.37 11.84
N LYS A 368 -18.85 11.29 10.97
CA LYS A 368 -19.67 12.32 10.34
C LYS A 368 -20.71 11.74 9.38
N TRP A 369 -20.35 10.66 8.65
CA TRP A 369 -21.14 10.11 7.56
C TRP A 369 -21.95 8.89 7.94
N PHE A 370 -21.43 8.04 8.82
CA PHE A 370 -22.05 6.78 9.20
C PHE A 370 -22.15 6.68 10.72
N GLY A 371 -23.28 6.18 11.21
CA GLY A 371 -23.37 5.61 12.54
C GLY A 371 -22.76 4.22 12.59
N GLU A 372 -22.49 3.67 13.76
CA GLU A 372 -21.87 2.33 13.90
C GLU A 372 -22.71 1.23 13.23
N GLU A 373 -24.04 1.28 13.36
CA GLU A 373 -24.92 0.29 12.74
C GLU A 373 -24.93 0.38 11.21
N GLU A 374 -24.88 1.61 10.67
CA GLU A 374 -24.79 1.85 9.22
C GLU A 374 -23.43 1.41 8.69
N TRP A 375 -22.36 1.68 9.44
CA TRP A 375 -21.02 1.23 9.11
C TRP A 375 -20.91 -0.30 9.06
N ARG A 376 -21.45 -1.00 10.06
CA ARG A 376 -21.45 -2.47 10.08
C ARG A 376 -22.22 -3.10 8.91
N LYS A 377 -23.28 -2.43 8.42
CA LYS A 377 -24.03 -2.88 7.22
C LYS A 377 -23.23 -2.79 5.92
N LEU A 378 -22.17 -1.99 5.89
CA LEU A 378 -21.26 -1.90 4.76
C LEU A 378 -20.24 -3.05 4.70
N HIS A 379 -20.23 -3.96 5.67
CA HIS A 379 -19.26 -5.07 5.77
C HIS A 379 -17.81 -4.58 5.78
N PRO A 380 -17.39 -3.84 6.82
CA PRO A 380 -16.05 -3.28 6.91
C PRO A 380 -14.94 -4.33 6.95
N ASP A 381 -15.27 -5.60 7.19
CA ASP A 381 -14.39 -6.76 7.13
C ASP A 381 -13.96 -7.14 5.70
N THR A 382 -14.65 -6.62 4.68
CA THR A 382 -14.32 -6.82 3.26
C THR A 382 -13.58 -5.63 2.64
N ILE A 383 -13.24 -4.61 3.45
CA ILE A 383 -12.77 -3.34 2.94
C ILE A 383 -11.37 -3.45 2.32
N VAL A 384 -11.20 -2.88 1.15
CA VAL A 384 -9.91 -2.55 0.55
C VAL A 384 -9.80 -1.06 0.40
N MET A 385 -8.61 -0.47 0.63
CA MET A 385 -8.45 0.97 0.56
C MET A 385 -7.10 1.40 0.01
N VAL A 386 -7.09 2.62 -0.54
CA VAL A 386 -5.90 3.28 -1.07
C VAL A 386 -6.00 4.78 -0.89
N TYR A 387 -4.85 5.42 -0.69
CA TYR A 387 -4.71 6.87 -0.73
C TYR A 387 -4.16 7.32 -2.08
N TYR A 388 -4.88 8.23 -2.74
CA TYR A 388 -4.53 8.72 -4.08
C TYR A 388 -4.88 10.20 -4.24
N GLU A 389 -3.92 11.03 -4.55
CA GLU A 389 -4.06 12.48 -4.82
C GLU A 389 -4.93 13.26 -3.81
N GLY A 390 -4.82 12.92 -2.51
CA GLY A 390 -5.62 13.53 -1.46
C GLY A 390 -7.02 12.96 -1.31
N TYR A 391 -7.35 11.89 -2.01
CA TYR A 391 -8.54 11.09 -1.79
C TYR A 391 -8.20 9.79 -1.08
N LEU A 392 -9.07 9.38 -0.20
CA LEU A 392 -9.11 8.03 0.33
C LEU A 392 -10.22 7.28 -0.39
N MET A 393 -9.85 6.37 -1.28
CA MET A 393 -10.78 5.43 -1.90
C MET A 393 -10.87 4.19 -1.02
N PHE A 394 -12.07 3.78 -0.66
CA PHE A 394 -12.31 2.54 0.05
C PHE A 394 -13.52 1.81 -0.53
N ALA A 395 -13.39 0.53 -0.72
CA ALA A 395 -14.41 -0.34 -1.30
C ALA A 395 -14.72 -1.50 -0.36
N THR A 396 -15.99 -1.85 -0.28
CA THR A 396 -16.50 -3.04 0.39
C THR A 396 -17.25 -3.89 -0.63
N ASP A 397 -17.72 -5.07 -0.25
CA ASP A 397 -18.60 -5.90 -1.09
C ASP A 397 -19.95 -5.20 -1.42
N LYS A 398 -20.31 -4.12 -0.71
CA LYS A 398 -21.56 -3.38 -0.89
C LYS A 398 -21.41 -2.13 -1.75
N ALA A 399 -20.38 -1.34 -1.53
CA ALA A 399 -20.20 -0.04 -2.17
C ALA A 399 -18.75 0.41 -2.17
N THR A 400 -18.40 1.24 -3.15
CA THR A 400 -17.13 1.94 -3.23
C THR A 400 -17.36 3.42 -2.94
N PHE A 401 -16.53 3.95 -2.08
CA PHE A 401 -16.56 5.34 -1.65
C PHE A 401 -15.26 6.06 -1.98
N LEU A 402 -15.37 7.33 -2.29
CA LEU A 402 -14.25 8.24 -2.42
C LEU A 402 -14.45 9.39 -1.41
N LEU A 403 -13.50 9.51 -0.48
CA LEU A 403 -13.49 10.55 0.54
C LEU A 403 -12.38 11.54 0.24
N ASP A 404 -12.72 12.82 0.04
CA ASP A 404 -11.72 13.89 -0.10
C ASP A 404 -11.16 14.23 1.29
N ILE A 405 -9.88 13.95 1.50
CA ILE A 405 -9.14 14.24 2.73
C ILE A 405 -8.09 15.35 2.53
N ASN A 406 -8.17 16.08 1.40
CA ASN A 406 -7.36 17.27 1.13
C ASN A 406 -7.83 18.43 2.02
N GLY A 407 -7.25 18.54 3.15
CA GLY A 407 -7.58 19.47 4.21
C GLY A 407 -7.35 18.76 5.53
N GLU A 408 -7.45 19.45 6.62
CA GLU A 408 -7.38 18.80 7.93
C GLU A 408 -8.70 18.04 8.16
N PRO A 409 -8.76 16.71 7.94
CA PRO A 409 -10.01 15.94 8.02
C PRO A 409 -10.62 15.95 9.41
N TYR A 410 -9.86 16.35 10.42
CA TYR A 410 -10.24 16.32 11.82
C TYR A 410 -10.63 17.69 12.40
N ASN A 411 -10.15 18.81 11.83
CA ASN A 411 -10.39 20.14 12.40
C ASN A 411 -11.33 21.03 11.57
N ASN A 412 -11.56 20.73 10.29
CA ASN A 412 -12.41 21.55 9.44
C ASN A 412 -13.27 20.70 8.49
N PRO A 413 -14.52 20.39 8.87
CA PRO A 413 -15.43 19.59 8.04
C PRO A 413 -15.87 20.27 6.72
N LYS A 414 -15.43 21.50 6.44
CA LYS A 414 -15.84 22.23 5.25
C LYS A 414 -15.22 21.75 3.93
N GLY A 415 -14.18 20.91 3.97
CA GLY A 415 -13.49 20.45 2.77
C GLY A 415 -13.58 18.94 2.51
N THR A 416 -14.18 18.17 3.41
CA THR A 416 -14.28 16.70 3.25
C THR A 416 -15.61 16.33 2.60
N GLU A 417 -15.54 15.80 1.40
CA GLU A 417 -16.70 15.35 0.62
C GLU A 417 -16.65 13.84 0.42
N LEU A 418 -17.78 13.18 0.63
CA LEU A 418 -17.97 11.74 0.40
C LEU A 418 -18.82 11.55 -0.86
N VAL A 419 -18.35 10.70 -1.77
CA VAL A 419 -19.11 10.28 -2.95
C VAL A 419 -19.04 8.76 -3.11
N THR A 420 -20.01 8.19 -3.83
CA THR A 420 -19.97 6.79 -4.24
C THR A 420 -19.44 6.65 -5.65
N LEU A 421 -18.82 5.52 -5.95
CA LEU A 421 -18.32 5.17 -7.29
C LEU A 421 -18.98 3.90 -7.81
N SER A 422 -19.04 3.78 -9.13
CA SER A 422 -19.52 2.59 -9.84
C SER A 422 -18.50 1.45 -9.85
N ASP A 423 -17.21 1.77 -9.65
CA ASP A 423 -16.14 0.76 -9.57
C ASP A 423 -16.34 -0.19 -8.38
N LYS A 424 -15.95 -1.45 -8.54
CA LYS A 424 -16.02 -2.48 -7.50
C LYS A 424 -14.69 -3.19 -7.36
N PRO A 425 -13.64 -2.49 -6.93
CA PRO A 425 -12.33 -3.08 -6.83
C PRO A 425 -12.26 -4.08 -5.67
N VAL A 426 -11.59 -5.20 -5.92
CA VAL A 426 -11.18 -6.18 -4.90
C VAL A 426 -9.73 -6.00 -4.48
N GLY A 427 -8.95 -5.21 -5.23
CA GLY A 427 -7.58 -4.81 -4.92
C GLY A 427 -7.28 -3.41 -5.45
N LEU A 428 -6.44 -2.69 -4.73
CA LEU A 428 -6.09 -1.29 -5.00
C LEU A 428 -4.59 -1.07 -4.79
N ALA A 429 -3.91 -0.42 -5.73
CA ALA A 429 -2.52 -0.01 -5.55
C ALA A 429 -2.19 1.24 -6.36
N THR A 430 -1.17 1.99 -5.92
CA THR A 430 -0.65 3.14 -6.66
C THR A 430 0.66 2.75 -7.34
N SER A 431 0.79 3.03 -8.64
CA SER A 431 1.99 2.78 -9.42
C SER A 431 3.11 3.77 -9.09
N ASN A 432 4.34 3.46 -9.52
CA ASN A 432 5.51 4.35 -9.38
C ASN A 432 5.33 5.67 -10.15
N THR A 433 4.49 5.66 -11.19
CA THR A 433 4.14 6.84 -11.99
C THR A 433 3.04 7.68 -11.36
N GLY A 434 2.54 7.26 -10.18
CA GLY A 434 1.46 7.94 -9.47
C GLY A 434 0.08 7.68 -10.06
N GLU A 435 -0.12 6.58 -10.77
CA GLU A 435 -1.42 6.16 -11.29
C GLU A 435 -2.09 5.19 -10.31
N LEU A 436 -3.40 5.32 -10.18
CA LEU A 436 -4.20 4.40 -9.37
C LEU A 436 -4.64 3.20 -10.23
N ILE A 437 -4.25 2.01 -9.80
CA ILE A 437 -4.63 0.75 -10.43
C ILE A 437 -5.68 0.05 -9.57
N LEU A 438 -6.76 -0.35 -10.22
CA LEU A 438 -7.85 -1.15 -9.64
C LEU A 438 -7.79 -2.57 -10.19
N LEU A 439 -7.97 -3.55 -9.32
CA LEU A 439 -8.30 -4.92 -9.68
C LEU A 439 -9.79 -5.11 -9.55
N GLN A 440 -10.49 -5.33 -10.65
CA GLN A 440 -11.93 -5.59 -10.70
C GLN A 440 -12.26 -6.53 -11.85
N ASP A 441 -13.21 -7.44 -11.65
CA ASP A 441 -13.65 -8.41 -12.67
C ASP A 441 -12.47 -9.18 -13.31
N ASP A 442 -11.47 -9.58 -12.49
CA ASP A 442 -10.23 -10.23 -12.93
C ASP A 442 -9.40 -9.43 -13.96
N GLU A 443 -9.58 -8.11 -13.99
CA GLU A 443 -8.84 -7.19 -14.86
C GLU A 443 -8.18 -6.09 -14.03
N LEU A 444 -6.97 -5.70 -14.42
CA LEU A 444 -6.26 -4.54 -13.87
C LEU A 444 -6.52 -3.33 -14.77
N VAL A 445 -7.06 -2.27 -14.18
CA VAL A 445 -7.38 -1.05 -14.92
C VAL A 445 -6.77 0.18 -14.26
N VAL A 446 -6.35 1.16 -15.08
CA VAL A 446 -5.94 2.47 -14.60
C VAL A 446 -7.19 3.31 -14.38
N TRP A 447 -7.40 3.75 -13.15
CA TRP A 447 -8.58 4.50 -12.77
C TRP A 447 -8.60 5.89 -13.39
N SER A 448 -9.75 6.25 -13.96
CA SER A 448 -10.03 7.60 -14.50
C SER A 448 -9.00 8.10 -15.54
N LYS A 449 -8.42 7.23 -16.36
CA LYS A 449 -7.47 7.57 -17.44
C LYS A 449 -7.98 7.27 -18.85
N GLY A 450 -9.22 6.80 -18.99
CA GLY A 450 -9.84 6.55 -20.29
C GLY A 450 -10.14 7.84 -21.06
N ALA A 451 -10.52 7.70 -22.33
CA ALA A 451 -10.72 8.81 -23.25
C ALA A 451 -12.06 9.55 -23.06
N THR A 452 -13.05 8.90 -22.46
CA THR A 452 -14.41 9.45 -22.35
C THR A 452 -14.80 9.70 -20.89
N PRO A 453 -15.53 10.81 -20.60
CA PRO A 453 -16.03 11.07 -19.26
C PRO A 453 -17.14 10.09 -18.87
N ARG A 454 -17.18 9.75 -17.58
CA ARG A 454 -18.27 8.97 -16.98
C ARG A 454 -19.53 9.80 -16.86
N GLU A 455 -20.67 9.13 -16.88
CA GLU A 455 -21.92 9.76 -16.49
C GLU A 455 -22.02 9.74 -14.97
N TYR A 456 -22.24 10.91 -14.36
CA TYR A 456 -22.46 11.05 -12.94
C TYR A 456 -23.89 11.43 -12.61
N ILE A 457 -24.31 11.15 -11.36
CA ILE A 457 -25.61 11.54 -10.82
C ILE A 457 -25.39 12.33 -9.54
N TRP A 458 -25.98 13.52 -9.47
CA TRP A 458 -26.04 14.31 -8.25
C TRP A 458 -27.49 14.66 -7.92
N ARG A 459 -27.94 14.41 -6.68
CA ARG A 459 -29.29 14.69 -6.20
C ARG A 459 -29.24 15.53 -4.95
N SER A 460 -29.91 16.68 -5.00
CA SER A 460 -29.95 17.64 -3.91
C SER A 460 -30.67 17.10 -2.67
N ARG A 461 -30.48 17.81 -1.57
CA ARG A 461 -31.41 17.78 -0.45
C ARG A 461 -32.79 18.31 -0.83
N ARG A 462 -33.77 18.25 0.08
CA ARG A 462 -35.05 18.93 -0.07
C ARG A 462 -34.85 20.45 -0.16
N ILE A 463 -35.33 21.05 -1.24
CA ILE A 463 -35.35 22.50 -1.47
C ILE A 463 -36.70 23.01 -1.00
N THR A 464 -36.74 23.72 0.13
CA THR A 464 -37.96 24.24 0.68
C THR A 464 -38.42 25.48 -0.09
N GLY A 465 -39.68 25.51 -0.56
CA GLY A 465 -40.30 26.68 -1.10
C GLY A 465 -40.67 27.67 0.01
N GLY A 466 -40.42 28.99 -0.20
CA GLY A 466 -40.87 30.01 0.75
C GLY A 466 -42.41 30.09 0.83
N ALA A 467 -42.93 30.61 1.94
CA ALA A 467 -44.37 30.64 2.20
C ALA A 467 -45.21 31.34 1.12
N ASP A 468 -44.62 32.28 0.39
CA ASP A 468 -45.30 33.09 -0.65
C ASP A 468 -45.01 32.67 -2.09
N ALA A 469 -44.30 31.54 -2.29
CA ALA A 469 -43.81 31.18 -3.61
C ALA A 469 -44.88 30.45 -4.45
N THR A 470 -45.19 30.98 -5.61
CA THR A 470 -45.63 30.19 -6.75
C THR A 470 -44.56 29.14 -7.05
N GLY A 471 -44.91 27.92 -7.47
CA GLY A 471 -43.92 26.89 -7.78
C GLY A 471 -42.84 27.35 -8.78
N PRO A 472 -41.72 26.63 -8.89
CA PRO A 472 -40.66 26.97 -9.83
C PRO A 472 -41.19 26.93 -11.26
N ASN A 473 -40.87 27.96 -12.04
CA ASN A 473 -41.25 28.06 -13.44
C ASN A 473 -40.10 27.75 -14.38
N ASP A 474 -38.88 28.09 -13.96
CA ASP A 474 -37.68 27.96 -14.80
C ASP A 474 -36.51 27.40 -14.00
N VAL A 475 -35.69 26.59 -14.67
CA VAL A 475 -34.42 26.10 -14.18
C VAL A 475 -33.34 26.43 -15.21
N ILE A 476 -32.26 27.07 -14.79
CA ILE A 476 -31.06 27.31 -15.60
C ILE A 476 -29.92 26.49 -15.04
N VAL A 477 -29.28 25.72 -15.89
CA VAL A 477 -28.08 24.96 -15.58
C VAL A 477 -26.91 25.55 -16.36
N THR A 478 -25.89 26.03 -15.65
CA THR A 478 -24.67 26.54 -16.29
C THR A 478 -23.70 25.39 -16.46
N VAL A 479 -23.44 25.04 -17.72
CA VAL A 479 -22.56 23.94 -18.10
C VAL A 479 -21.28 24.52 -18.68
N ARG A 480 -20.13 24.11 -18.17
CA ARG A 480 -18.83 24.45 -18.76
C ARG A 480 -18.55 23.49 -19.92
N PRO A 481 -18.31 23.97 -21.15
CA PRO A 481 -17.88 23.12 -22.24
C PRO A 481 -16.51 22.51 -21.90
N GLN A 482 -16.35 21.22 -22.14
CA GLN A 482 -15.02 20.60 -22.04
C GLN A 482 -14.17 20.98 -23.25
N GLU A 483 -13.02 21.59 -23.02
CA GLU A 483 -11.99 21.73 -24.04
C GLU A 483 -11.42 20.35 -24.35
N THR A 484 -11.71 19.82 -25.54
CA THR A 484 -11.02 18.61 -26.02
C THR A 484 -9.57 19.00 -26.30
N ARG A 485 -8.64 18.59 -25.40
CA ARG A 485 -7.22 18.65 -25.71
C ARG A 485 -6.95 17.72 -26.90
N PRO A 486 -6.29 18.19 -27.96
CA PRO A 486 -5.89 17.32 -29.07
C PRO A 486 -4.98 16.22 -28.50
N VAL A 487 -5.28 14.96 -28.82
CA VAL A 487 -4.42 13.82 -28.50
C VAL A 487 -3.06 14.09 -29.13
N ALA A 488 -1.99 14.14 -28.32
CA ALA A 488 -0.64 14.32 -28.80
C ALA A 488 -0.31 13.18 -29.77
N GLY A 489 -0.08 13.50 -31.06
CA GLY A 489 0.26 12.52 -32.10
C GLY A 489 -0.42 12.71 -33.44
N VAL A 490 -1.43 13.57 -33.53
CA VAL A 490 -2.07 13.92 -34.84
C VAL A 490 -1.54 15.28 -35.28
N SER A 491 -0.64 15.30 -36.24
CA SER A 491 -0.19 16.51 -36.95
C SER A 491 -1.31 16.99 -37.86
N GLY A 492 -2.18 17.84 -37.32
CA GLY A 492 -3.15 18.62 -38.05
C GLY A 492 -2.76 20.09 -38.06
N PRO A 493 -3.23 20.91 -39.01
CA PRO A 493 -2.86 22.33 -39.11
C PRO A 493 -3.31 23.06 -37.83
N LEU A 494 -2.45 23.94 -37.31
CA LEU A 494 -2.55 24.75 -36.08
C LEU A 494 -3.76 25.73 -36.04
N TRP A 495 -4.70 25.65 -36.99
CA TRP A 495 -5.81 26.57 -37.20
C TRP A 495 -7.21 25.96 -37.02
N ALA A 496 -7.33 24.69 -36.66
CA ALA A 496 -8.65 24.15 -36.41
C ALA A 496 -9.22 24.80 -35.13
N PRO A 497 -10.34 25.52 -35.19
CA PRO A 497 -11.00 25.98 -33.97
C PRO A 497 -11.32 24.75 -33.14
N ALA A 498 -10.98 24.78 -31.84
CA ALA A 498 -11.33 23.71 -30.92
C ALA A 498 -12.85 23.47 -31.05
N THR A 499 -13.22 22.32 -31.59
CA THR A 499 -14.63 21.96 -31.70
C THR A 499 -15.08 21.62 -30.30
N VAL A 500 -15.83 22.54 -29.68
CA VAL A 500 -16.43 22.32 -28.35
C VAL A 500 -17.48 21.23 -28.53
N MET A 501 -17.11 20.00 -28.26
CA MET A 501 -18.07 18.90 -28.21
C MET A 501 -18.62 18.81 -26.80
N LEU A 502 -19.91 19.01 -26.63
CA LEU A 502 -20.62 18.58 -25.44
C LEU A 502 -20.68 17.05 -25.49
N ASN A 503 -20.13 16.41 -24.48
CA ASN A 503 -20.15 14.95 -24.33
C ASN A 503 -21.55 14.47 -23.91
N GLY A 504 -22.47 14.41 -24.88
CA GLY A 504 -23.86 14.05 -24.67
C GLY A 504 -24.66 15.12 -23.90
N ALA A 505 -25.93 15.15 -24.09
CA ALA A 505 -26.83 16.06 -23.40
C ALA A 505 -27.08 15.50 -21.98
N GLY A 506 -26.67 16.23 -20.94
CA GLY A 506 -27.04 15.91 -19.58
C GLY A 506 -28.55 16.02 -19.35
N HIS A 507 -29.04 15.53 -18.23
CA HIS A 507 -30.45 15.47 -17.89
C HIS A 507 -30.72 16.19 -16.57
N VAL A 508 -31.76 17.04 -16.55
CA VAL A 508 -32.23 17.72 -15.35
C VAL A 508 -33.64 17.25 -14.99
N ARG A 509 -33.84 16.86 -13.75
CA ARG A 509 -35.10 16.41 -13.20
C ARG A 509 -35.41 17.16 -11.91
N LEU A 510 -36.61 17.71 -11.81
CA LEU A 510 -37.13 18.37 -10.62
C LEU A 510 -38.40 17.65 -10.16
N GLU A 511 -38.35 17.09 -8.97
CA GLU A 511 -39.47 16.36 -8.37
C GLU A 511 -40.12 17.19 -7.25
N THR A 512 -41.42 17.07 -7.11
CA THR A 512 -42.21 17.67 -6.05
C THR A 512 -42.33 16.72 -4.84
N SER A 513 -42.79 17.26 -3.70
CA SER A 513 -43.05 16.50 -2.47
C SER A 513 -44.02 15.32 -2.62
N HIS A 514 -44.84 15.30 -3.68
CA HIS A 514 -45.79 14.24 -3.98
C HIS A 514 -45.32 13.34 -5.14
N GLY A 515 -44.02 13.38 -5.50
CA GLY A 515 -43.45 12.57 -6.56
C GLY A 515 -43.84 12.98 -7.97
N ARG A 516 -44.53 14.12 -8.16
CA ARG A 516 -44.82 14.65 -9.48
C ARG A 516 -43.59 15.32 -10.09
N LEU A 517 -43.37 15.13 -11.38
CA LEU A 517 -42.26 15.73 -12.10
C LEU A 517 -42.64 17.16 -12.52
N ALA A 518 -41.96 18.16 -11.93
CA ALA A 518 -42.01 19.54 -12.36
C ALA A 518 -41.17 19.76 -13.62
N LEU A 519 -40.06 19.02 -13.74
CA LEU A 519 -39.15 19.06 -14.87
C LEU A 519 -38.52 17.67 -15.08
N ASN A 520 -38.41 17.28 -16.35
CA ASN A 520 -37.69 16.08 -16.78
C ASN A 520 -37.25 16.27 -18.23
N ARG A 521 -36.09 16.89 -18.44
CA ARG A 521 -35.62 17.27 -19.78
C ARG A 521 -34.10 17.22 -19.90
N THR A 522 -33.65 17.13 -21.13
CA THR A 522 -32.25 17.28 -21.52
C THR A 522 -31.79 18.71 -21.26
N MET A 523 -30.57 18.87 -20.73
CA MET A 523 -29.97 20.19 -20.48
C MET A 523 -29.46 20.81 -21.77
N GLY A 524 -29.79 22.10 -21.98
CA GLY A 524 -29.11 22.97 -22.95
C GLY A 524 -27.98 23.75 -22.26
N VAL A 525 -27.04 24.28 -23.05
CA VAL A 525 -25.97 25.14 -22.54
C VAL A 525 -26.53 26.53 -22.35
N TYR A 526 -26.55 27.05 -21.11
CA TYR A 526 -27.07 28.39 -20.75
C TYR A 526 -28.54 28.66 -21.15
N GLU A 527 -29.31 27.63 -21.46
CA GLU A 527 -30.72 27.79 -21.82
C GLU A 527 -31.64 27.57 -20.64
N PRO A 528 -32.57 28.49 -20.32
CA PRO A 528 -33.59 28.28 -19.32
C PRO A 528 -34.55 27.18 -19.76
N VAL A 529 -34.74 26.19 -18.87
CA VAL A 529 -35.68 25.09 -19.11
C VAL A 529 -36.95 25.34 -18.31
N ARG A 530 -38.06 25.48 -18.97
CA ARG A 530 -39.36 25.73 -18.31
C ARG A 530 -39.89 24.49 -17.61
N CYS A 531 -40.29 24.70 -16.36
CA CYS A 531 -40.98 23.70 -15.56
C CYS A 531 -42.47 23.58 -15.99
N GLN A 532 -43.02 22.38 -15.81
CA GLN A 532 -44.47 22.20 -15.87
C GLN A 532 -45.13 22.87 -14.65
N ARG A 533 -46.31 23.46 -14.84
CA ARG A 533 -47.07 24.01 -13.72
C ARG A 533 -47.59 22.89 -12.82
N VAL A 534 -46.89 22.60 -11.77
CA VAL A 534 -47.26 21.52 -10.80
C VAL A 534 -47.99 22.05 -9.56
N GLY A 535 -48.16 23.38 -9.49
CA GLY A 535 -48.75 24.01 -8.31
C GLY A 535 -47.72 24.24 -7.19
N ARG A 536 -48.24 24.55 -5.99
CA ARG A 536 -47.44 24.86 -4.80
C ARG A 536 -47.13 23.57 -4.04
N HIS A 537 -45.87 23.34 -3.79
CA HIS A 537 -45.38 22.19 -3.00
C HIS A 537 -44.48 22.65 -1.86
N PRO A 538 -44.48 21.96 -0.71
CA PRO A 538 -43.65 22.34 0.46
C PRO A 538 -42.16 22.21 0.17
N TRP A 539 -41.77 21.27 -0.71
CA TRP A 539 -40.36 21.08 -1.10
C TRP A 539 -40.24 20.44 -2.49
N TYR A 540 -39.06 20.59 -3.06
CA TYR A 540 -38.62 20.01 -4.33
C TYR A 540 -37.28 19.32 -4.15
N ILE A 541 -36.96 18.39 -5.06
CA ILE A 541 -35.65 17.72 -5.16
C ILE A 541 -35.14 17.86 -6.60
N LEU A 542 -33.92 18.34 -6.72
CA LEU A 542 -33.22 18.48 -8.01
C LEU A 542 -32.31 17.26 -8.20
N THR A 543 -32.39 16.62 -9.38
CA THR A 543 -31.46 15.56 -9.81
C THR A 543 -30.81 16.00 -11.12
N LEU A 544 -29.48 15.89 -11.16
CA LEU A 544 -28.65 16.21 -12.32
C LEU A 544 -27.91 14.94 -12.74
N THR A 545 -27.98 14.61 -14.00
CA THR A 545 -27.21 13.51 -14.62
C THR A 545 -26.45 14.10 -15.80
N SER A 546 -25.13 13.98 -15.84
CA SER A 546 -24.33 14.58 -16.90
C SER A 546 -22.97 13.90 -17.07
N ARG A 547 -22.34 14.16 -18.20
CA ARG A 547 -20.94 13.88 -18.50
C ARG A 547 -20.13 15.17 -18.67
N ASN A 548 -20.73 16.32 -18.42
CA ASN A 548 -20.14 17.65 -18.55
C ASN A 548 -19.99 18.29 -17.17
N THR A 549 -19.07 19.23 -17.04
CA THR A 549 -18.92 20.02 -15.82
C THR A 549 -20.10 20.97 -15.64
N ILE A 550 -20.75 20.93 -14.48
CA ILE A 550 -21.81 21.88 -14.11
C ILE A 550 -21.26 22.85 -13.08
N GLU A 551 -21.36 24.14 -13.35
CA GLU A 551 -20.85 25.21 -12.48
C GLU A 551 -21.91 25.70 -11.49
N SER A 552 -23.15 25.86 -11.94
CA SER A 552 -24.23 26.33 -11.09
C SER A 552 -25.60 25.88 -11.61
N VAL A 553 -26.57 25.90 -10.72
CA VAL A 553 -27.98 25.69 -11.04
C VAL A 553 -28.83 26.77 -10.38
N GLU A 554 -29.63 27.45 -11.14
CA GLU A 554 -30.60 28.45 -10.67
C GLU A 554 -32.03 27.97 -10.90
N ILE A 555 -32.83 28.01 -9.85
CA ILE A 555 -34.26 27.68 -9.88
C ILE A 555 -35.04 28.92 -9.52
N GLY A 556 -35.91 29.41 -10.42
CA GLY A 556 -36.65 30.66 -10.23
C GLY A 556 -38.12 30.57 -10.60
N THR A 557 -38.90 31.57 -10.18
CA THR A 557 -40.32 31.70 -10.50
C THR A 557 -40.56 32.38 -11.87
N SER A 558 -39.54 33.01 -12.44
CA SER A 558 -39.55 33.56 -13.82
C SER A 558 -38.11 33.74 -14.32
N VAL A 559 -37.91 33.82 -15.64
CA VAL A 559 -36.61 34.10 -16.27
C VAL A 559 -36.00 35.39 -15.72
N PHE A 560 -36.82 36.42 -15.44
CA PHE A 560 -36.37 37.69 -14.86
C PHE A 560 -35.87 37.56 -13.43
N THR A 561 -36.43 36.61 -12.62
CA THR A 561 -35.92 36.35 -11.25
C THR A 561 -34.61 35.57 -11.28
N VAL A 562 -34.29 34.90 -12.34
CA VAL A 562 -33.06 34.14 -12.53
C VAL A 562 -31.93 35.05 -13.05
N HIS A 563 -32.20 35.94 -13.96
CA HIS A 563 -31.21 36.90 -14.53
C HIS A 563 -31.09 38.25 -13.79
N GLY A 564 -32.02 38.59 -12.91
CA GLY A 564 -32.13 39.90 -12.27
C GLY A 564 -31.31 40.12 -11.01
N GLY A 565 -30.08 39.70 -10.98
CA GLY A 565 -29.20 39.88 -9.84
C GLY A 565 -27.76 40.19 -10.26
N GLN A 566 -27.55 41.29 -10.98
CA GLN A 566 -26.31 42.05 -10.98
C GLN A 566 -26.45 43.26 -10.07
#